data_f834e34b06731ef55be15dd1839660db
#
_entry.id   f834e34b06731ef55be15dd1839660db
#
_cell.length_a   1.000
_cell.length_b   1.000
_cell.length_c   1.000
_cell.angle_alpha   90.00
_cell.angle_beta   90.00
_cell.angle_gamma   90.00
#
_symmetry.space_group_name_H-M   'P 1'
#
loop_
_entity.id
_entity.type
_entity.pdbx_description
1 polymer ?
#
loop_
_entity_poly.entity_id
_entity_poly.type
_entity_poly.pdbx_seq_one_letter_code
_entity_poly.pdbx_strand_id
1 'polypeptide(L)'
;MIDYLETKRIILRPWREDDAEDLYTYASAPEVGPPAGWPPHTSVENSREIIRTVLSAPDTFAVCLKENGKPIGSIGFHRNDLAEKDDEYELGYWIGKQFWGQGLIPEAAREMLRYAFEDLKMNRIWWGGGDACRAL
;
A
#
# COMPACT_ATOMS: atom_id res chain seq x y z
N MET A 1 13.32 9.98 -9.40
CA MET A 1 12.57 8.86 -8.80
C MET A 1 12.74 8.88 -7.29
N ILE A 2 11.68 8.72 -6.57
CA ILE A 2 11.72 8.70 -5.11
C ILE A 2 11.88 7.26 -4.64
N ASP A 3 12.92 6.98 -3.84
CA ASP A 3 13.18 5.64 -3.35
C ASP A 3 12.27 5.28 -2.19
N TYR A 4 11.87 6.27 -1.39
CA TYR A 4 10.95 6.05 -0.28
C TYR A 4 10.28 7.35 0.13
N LEU A 5 9.16 7.22 0.86
CA LEU A 5 8.45 8.32 1.49
C LEU A 5 8.48 8.12 3.00
N GLU A 6 8.40 9.21 3.74
CA GLU A 6 8.53 9.13 5.19
C GLU A 6 7.49 10.00 5.88
N THR A 7 6.91 9.47 6.97
CA THR A 7 6.01 10.22 7.84
C THR A 7 6.57 10.20 9.26
N LYS A 8 5.78 10.62 10.24
CA LYS A 8 6.22 10.66 11.62
C LYS A 8 6.58 9.25 12.15
N ARG A 9 5.77 8.24 11.86
CA ARG A 9 5.91 6.89 12.41
C ARG A 9 6.23 5.83 11.37
N ILE A 10 6.17 6.17 10.08
CA ILE A 10 6.13 5.22 8.98
C ILE A 10 7.17 5.57 7.92
N ILE A 11 7.74 4.54 7.31
CA ILE A 11 8.51 4.65 6.07
C ILE A 11 7.76 3.85 5.02
N LEU A 12 7.53 4.45 3.86
CA LEU A 12 6.94 3.79 2.69
C LEU A 12 8.07 3.54 1.71
N ARG A 13 8.38 2.28 1.47
CA ARG A 13 9.46 1.89 0.57
C ARG A 13 9.03 0.74 -0.32
N PRO A 14 9.73 0.49 -1.45
CA PRO A 14 9.40 -0.66 -2.28
C PRO A 14 9.49 -1.97 -1.50
N TRP A 15 8.62 -2.92 -1.85
CA TRP A 15 8.70 -4.26 -1.29
C TRP A 15 9.97 -4.96 -1.77
N ARG A 16 10.53 -5.83 -0.92
CA ARG A 16 11.70 -6.66 -1.22
C ARG A 16 11.37 -8.12 -0.98
N GLU A 17 12.04 -9.01 -1.69
CA GLU A 17 11.81 -10.44 -1.46
C GLU A 17 12.13 -10.88 -0.03
N ASP A 18 13.06 -10.19 0.62
CA ASP A 18 13.39 -10.42 2.03
C ASP A 18 12.26 -10.09 3.00
N ASP A 19 11.23 -9.40 2.53
CA ASP A 19 10.06 -9.07 3.34
C ASP A 19 9.03 -10.21 3.39
N ALA A 20 9.27 -11.32 2.69
CA ALA A 20 8.29 -12.39 2.53
C ALA A 20 7.81 -12.98 3.85
N GLU A 21 8.69 -13.14 4.84
CA GLU A 21 8.28 -13.69 6.14
C GLU A 21 7.33 -12.76 6.87
N ASP A 22 7.64 -11.46 6.90
CA ASP A 22 6.77 -10.47 7.53
C ASP A 22 5.46 -10.34 6.76
N LEU A 23 5.52 -10.35 5.43
CA LEU A 23 4.33 -10.31 4.60
C LEU A 23 3.40 -11.49 4.92
N TYR A 24 3.96 -12.70 4.97
CA TYR A 24 3.17 -13.89 5.28
C TYR A 24 2.53 -13.80 6.67
N THR A 25 3.25 -13.26 7.65
CA THR A 25 2.75 -13.12 9.02
C THR A 25 1.40 -12.41 9.06
N TYR A 26 1.24 -11.35 8.26
CA TYR A 26 0.00 -10.56 8.26
C TYR A 26 -0.96 -10.95 7.14
N ALA A 27 -0.44 -11.28 5.97
CA ALA A 27 -1.27 -11.57 4.81
C ALA A 27 -1.88 -12.98 4.83
N SER A 28 -1.44 -13.85 5.73
CA SER A 28 -2.06 -15.16 5.93
C SER A 28 -3.34 -15.09 6.77
N ALA A 29 -3.59 -13.95 7.43
CA ALA A 29 -4.76 -13.81 8.29
C ALA A 29 -6.03 -13.62 7.45
N PRO A 30 -7.12 -14.35 7.77
CA PRO A 30 -8.37 -14.24 7.02
C PRO A 30 -9.06 -12.87 7.18
N GLU A 31 -8.71 -12.10 8.19
CA GLU A 31 -9.27 -10.78 8.42
C GLU A 31 -8.64 -9.71 7.52
N VAL A 32 -7.48 -10.00 6.90
CA VAL A 32 -6.72 -9.02 6.11
C VAL A 32 -7.01 -9.13 4.63
N GLY A 33 -6.75 -10.29 4.04
CA GLY A 33 -6.82 -10.48 2.58
C GLY A 33 -8.23 -10.48 2.01
N PRO A 34 -9.10 -11.38 2.44
CA PRO A 34 -10.43 -11.49 1.83
C PRO A 34 -11.23 -10.18 1.83
N PRO A 35 -11.27 -9.38 2.92
CA PRO A 35 -11.92 -8.08 2.84
C PRO A 35 -11.29 -7.12 1.84
N ALA A 36 -10.01 -7.30 1.53
CA ALA A 36 -9.30 -6.48 0.55
C ALA A 36 -9.39 -7.06 -0.87
N GLY A 37 -10.03 -8.22 -1.04
CA GLY A 37 -10.29 -8.79 -2.36
C GLY A 37 -9.30 -9.87 -2.80
N TRP A 38 -8.48 -10.41 -1.90
CA TRP A 38 -7.52 -11.47 -2.25
C TRP A 38 -7.49 -12.56 -1.17
N PRO A 39 -7.16 -13.81 -1.55
CA PRO A 39 -7.14 -14.92 -0.59
C PRO A 39 -5.95 -14.80 0.36
N PRO A 40 -6.05 -15.41 1.57
CA PRO A 40 -4.90 -15.42 2.48
C PRO A 40 -3.69 -16.07 1.82
N HIS A 41 -2.50 -15.57 2.14
CA HIS A 41 -1.27 -16.19 1.65
C HIS A 41 -1.08 -17.56 2.31
N THR A 42 -0.56 -18.51 1.56
CA THR A 42 -0.50 -19.91 1.97
C THR A 42 0.86 -20.32 2.53
N SER A 43 1.91 -19.55 2.25
CA SER A 43 3.27 -19.86 2.68
C SER A 43 4.16 -18.66 2.49
N VAL A 44 5.36 -18.70 3.09
CA VAL A 44 6.38 -17.66 2.86
C VAL A 44 6.77 -17.63 1.38
N GLU A 45 6.87 -18.80 0.74
CA GLU A 45 7.19 -18.83 -0.70
C GLU A 45 6.08 -18.22 -1.55
N ASN A 46 4.81 -18.44 -1.18
CA ASN A 46 3.68 -17.77 -1.84
C ASN A 46 3.79 -16.25 -1.69
N SER A 47 4.10 -15.79 -0.48
CA SER A 47 4.29 -14.34 -0.22
C SER A 47 5.44 -13.78 -1.06
N ARG A 48 6.56 -14.51 -1.17
CA ARG A 48 7.69 -14.07 -1.99
C ARG A 48 7.30 -13.94 -3.46
N GLU A 49 6.51 -14.88 -3.96
CA GLU A 49 6.01 -14.82 -5.33
C GLU A 49 5.09 -13.62 -5.54
N ILE A 50 4.23 -13.32 -4.57
CA ILE A 50 3.35 -12.15 -4.63
C ILE A 50 4.16 -10.84 -4.64
N ILE A 51 5.24 -10.77 -3.86
CA ILE A 51 6.14 -9.61 -3.90
C ILE A 51 6.68 -9.44 -5.31
N ARG A 52 7.15 -10.53 -5.91
CA ARG A 52 7.78 -10.50 -7.24
C ARG A 52 6.80 -10.09 -8.35
N THR A 53 5.57 -10.56 -8.28
CA THR A 53 4.61 -10.44 -9.40
C THR A 53 3.56 -9.34 -9.21
N VAL A 54 3.25 -8.98 -7.97
CA VAL A 54 2.17 -8.02 -7.68
C VAL A 54 2.69 -6.79 -6.96
N LEU A 55 3.41 -6.99 -5.87
CA LEU A 55 3.83 -5.89 -4.99
C LEU A 55 5.05 -5.14 -5.53
N SER A 56 5.67 -5.61 -6.60
CA SER A 56 6.75 -4.90 -7.28
C SER A 56 6.25 -3.85 -8.27
N ALA A 57 4.95 -3.69 -8.42
CA ALA A 57 4.37 -2.70 -9.31
C ALA A 57 4.82 -1.28 -8.93
N PRO A 58 4.97 -0.38 -9.91
CA PRO A 58 5.32 1.01 -9.62
C PRO A 58 4.32 1.64 -8.64
N ASP A 59 4.82 2.53 -7.79
CA ASP A 59 4.01 3.26 -6.81
C ASP A 59 3.27 2.38 -5.81
N THR A 60 3.78 1.18 -5.58
CA THR A 60 3.32 0.26 -4.53
C THR A 60 4.40 0.19 -3.46
N PHE A 61 4.04 0.47 -2.21
CA PHE A 61 5.00 0.60 -1.12
C PHE A 61 4.64 -0.31 0.05
N ALA A 62 5.67 -0.88 0.67
CA ALA A 62 5.52 -1.52 1.97
C ALA A 62 5.36 -0.42 3.02
N VAL A 63 4.38 -0.58 3.91
CA VAL A 63 4.20 0.30 5.05
C VAL A 63 5.04 -0.25 6.19
N CYS A 64 6.12 0.44 6.55
CA CYS A 64 7.06 -0.02 7.55
C CYS A 64 7.05 0.89 8.78
N LEU A 65 7.11 0.30 9.96
CA LEU A 65 7.25 1.07 11.20
C LEU A 65 8.68 1.58 11.32
N LYS A 66 8.85 2.86 11.65
CA LYS A 66 10.18 3.44 11.87
C LYS A 66 10.92 2.77 13.03
N GLU A 67 10.18 2.35 14.05
CA GLU A 67 10.81 1.82 15.27
C GLU A 67 11.58 0.52 15.04
N ASN A 68 11.22 -0.28 14.05
CA ASN A 68 11.90 -1.55 13.78
C ASN A 68 12.15 -1.84 12.30
N GLY A 69 11.67 -0.97 11.41
CA GLY A 69 11.85 -1.13 9.96
C GLY A 69 11.05 -2.25 9.32
N LYS A 70 10.15 -2.90 10.06
CA LYS A 70 9.42 -4.06 9.54
C LYS A 70 8.15 -3.67 8.78
N PRO A 71 7.90 -4.30 7.63
CA PRO A 71 6.66 -4.05 6.90
C PRO A 71 5.46 -4.66 7.63
N ILE A 72 4.42 -3.86 7.79
CA ILE A 72 3.19 -4.26 8.48
C ILE A 72 1.97 -4.18 7.58
N GLY A 73 2.13 -3.68 6.37
CA GLY A 73 1.05 -3.53 5.42
C GLY A 73 1.56 -3.03 4.09
N SER A 74 0.64 -2.70 3.21
CA SER A 74 0.95 -2.22 1.87
C SER A 74 0.01 -1.07 1.50
N ILE A 75 0.52 -0.12 0.74
CA ILE A 75 -0.27 0.98 0.20
C ILE A 75 0.28 1.33 -1.18
N GLY A 76 -0.60 1.62 -2.12
CA GLY A 76 -0.13 1.91 -3.47
C GLY A 76 -1.22 2.45 -4.34
N PHE A 77 -0.81 2.94 -5.51
CA PHE A 77 -1.72 3.39 -6.55
C PHE A 77 -1.81 2.33 -7.63
N HIS A 78 -3.02 2.10 -8.11
CA HIS A 78 -3.23 1.26 -9.27
C HIS A 78 -4.30 1.91 -10.14
N ARG A 79 -4.35 1.50 -11.40
CA ARG A 79 -5.29 2.09 -12.33
C ARG A 79 -6.71 1.71 -11.94
N ASN A 80 -7.54 2.72 -11.81
CA ASN A 80 -8.96 2.52 -11.53
C ASN A 80 -9.70 2.23 -12.82
N ASP A 81 -10.51 1.17 -12.85
CA ASP A 81 -11.32 0.81 -14.03
C ASP A 81 -12.32 1.90 -14.41
N LEU A 82 -12.66 2.77 -13.45
CA LEU A 82 -13.56 3.88 -13.69
C LEU A 82 -12.84 5.14 -14.18
N ALA A 83 -11.49 5.11 -14.25
CA ALA A 83 -10.70 6.25 -14.66
C ALA A 83 -10.89 6.52 -16.14
N GLU A 84 -11.12 7.78 -16.48
CA GLU A 84 -11.27 8.23 -17.87
C GLU A 84 -9.95 8.70 -18.46
N LYS A 85 -8.98 9.01 -17.61
CA LYS A 85 -7.68 9.57 -18.00
C LYS A 85 -6.54 8.83 -17.34
N ASP A 86 -5.35 8.93 -17.92
CA ASP A 86 -4.14 8.28 -17.41
C ASP A 86 -3.63 8.92 -16.12
N ASP A 87 -4.08 10.11 -15.77
CA ASP A 87 -3.68 10.82 -14.56
C ASP A 87 -4.63 10.57 -13.39
N GLU A 88 -5.42 9.50 -13.44
CA GLU A 88 -6.31 9.09 -12.37
C GLU A 88 -5.93 7.68 -11.89
N TYR A 89 -5.75 7.54 -10.57
CA TYR A 89 -5.44 6.27 -9.94
C TYR A 89 -6.36 5.99 -8.77
N GLU A 90 -6.39 4.75 -8.35
CA GLU A 90 -7.06 4.33 -7.12
C GLU A 90 -6.03 4.01 -6.06
N LEU A 91 -6.26 4.51 -4.83
CA LEU A 91 -5.42 4.19 -3.68
C LEU A 91 -5.92 2.90 -3.05
N GLY A 92 -5.07 1.88 -3.02
CA GLY A 92 -5.35 0.62 -2.36
C GLY A 92 -4.43 0.42 -1.18
N TYR A 93 -4.91 -0.24 -0.11
CA TYR A 93 -4.11 -0.48 1.08
C TYR A 93 -4.64 -1.66 1.88
N TRP A 94 -3.75 -2.24 2.69
CA TRP A 94 -4.11 -3.17 3.76
C TRP A 94 -3.04 -3.07 4.85
N ILE A 95 -3.38 -3.50 6.06
CA ILE A 95 -2.47 -3.47 7.20
C ILE A 95 -2.80 -4.64 8.12
N GLY A 96 -1.78 -5.16 8.82
CA GLY A 96 -1.97 -6.24 9.78
C GLY A 96 -2.99 -5.87 10.86
N LYS A 97 -3.80 -6.86 11.25
CA LYS A 97 -4.91 -6.65 12.18
C LYS A 97 -4.46 -6.02 13.50
N GLN A 98 -3.27 -6.38 13.99
CA GLN A 98 -2.72 -5.86 15.25
C GLN A 98 -2.53 -4.34 15.25
N PHE A 99 -2.48 -3.74 14.06
CA PHE A 99 -2.18 -2.32 13.89
C PHE A 99 -3.41 -1.48 13.57
N TRP A 100 -4.59 -2.11 13.52
CA TRP A 100 -5.84 -1.41 13.26
C TRP A 100 -6.15 -0.43 14.40
N GLY A 101 -6.78 0.69 14.05
CA GLY A 101 -7.23 1.66 15.05
C GLY A 101 -6.16 2.59 15.60
N GLN A 102 -4.95 2.56 15.02
CA GLN A 102 -3.83 3.41 15.49
C GLN A 102 -3.58 4.63 14.60
N GLY A 103 -4.37 4.81 13.54
CA GLY A 103 -4.21 5.94 12.63
C GLY A 103 -3.05 5.80 11.67
N LEU A 104 -2.50 4.61 11.51
CA LEU A 104 -1.33 4.39 10.65
C LEU A 104 -1.67 4.51 9.17
N ILE A 105 -2.77 3.91 8.72
CA ILE A 105 -3.18 4.02 7.32
C ILE A 105 -3.57 5.46 6.95
N PRO A 106 -4.36 6.20 7.75
CA PRO A 106 -4.59 7.61 7.46
C PRO A 106 -3.30 8.44 7.34
N GLU A 107 -2.32 8.15 8.19
CA GLU A 107 -1.02 8.82 8.14
C GLU A 107 -0.28 8.50 6.84
N ALA A 108 -0.22 7.24 6.45
CA ALA A 108 0.40 6.81 5.20
C ALA A 108 -0.35 7.36 4.00
N ALA A 109 -1.67 7.33 4.03
CA ALA A 109 -2.51 7.81 2.93
C ALA A 109 -2.32 9.30 2.67
N ARG A 110 -2.18 10.11 3.73
CA ARG A 110 -1.92 11.54 3.55
C ARG A 110 -0.62 11.79 2.79
N GLU A 111 0.43 11.04 3.11
CA GLU A 111 1.70 11.18 2.40
C GLU A 111 1.60 10.67 0.96
N MET A 112 0.86 9.57 0.74
CA MET A 112 0.63 9.07 -0.61
C MET A 112 -0.13 10.08 -1.47
N LEU A 113 -1.14 10.75 -0.89
CA LEU A 113 -1.90 11.77 -1.61
C LEU A 113 -1.02 12.98 -1.93
N ARG A 114 -0.19 13.43 -0.99
CA ARG A 114 0.77 14.51 -1.25
C ARG A 114 1.69 14.11 -2.41
N TYR A 115 2.26 12.93 -2.35
CA TYR A 115 3.14 12.41 -3.40
C TYR A 115 2.43 12.36 -4.75
N ALA A 116 1.18 11.88 -4.77
CA ALA A 116 0.42 11.78 -6.01
C ALA A 116 0.16 13.15 -6.64
N PHE A 117 -0.28 14.11 -5.86
CA PHE A 117 -0.67 15.42 -6.40
C PHE A 117 0.54 16.33 -6.63
N GLU A 118 1.51 16.32 -5.73
CA GLU A 118 2.66 17.22 -5.83
C GLU A 118 3.79 16.68 -6.70
N ASP A 119 4.12 15.40 -6.53
CA ASP A 119 5.27 14.80 -7.24
C ASP A 119 4.87 14.13 -8.55
N LEU A 120 3.79 13.34 -8.56
CA LEU A 120 3.33 12.64 -9.75
C LEU A 120 2.39 13.48 -10.61
N LYS A 121 1.90 14.61 -10.08
CA LYS A 121 0.98 15.51 -10.79
C LYS A 121 -0.31 14.82 -11.23
N MET A 122 -0.81 13.91 -10.40
CA MET A 122 -2.08 13.26 -10.65
C MET A 122 -3.23 14.26 -10.55
N ASN A 123 -4.27 14.08 -11.33
CA ASN A 123 -5.44 14.93 -11.32
C ASN A 123 -6.50 14.49 -10.32
N ARG A 124 -6.65 13.17 -10.15
CA ARG A 124 -7.68 12.60 -9.26
C ARG A 124 -7.19 11.28 -8.69
N ILE A 125 -7.45 11.06 -7.41
CA ILE A 125 -7.19 9.78 -6.73
C ILE A 125 -8.51 9.28 -6.18
N TRP A 126 -8.87 8.04 -6.54
CA TRP A 126 -10.04 7.35 -6.02
C TRP A 126 -9.64 6.61 -4.75
N TRP A 127 -10.48 6.68 -3.74
CA TRP A 127 -10.21 6.07 -2.45
C TRP A 127 -11.49 5.49 -1.86
N GLY A 128 -11.37 4.27 -1.26
CA GLY A 128 -12.42 3.74 -0.41
C GLY A 128 -13.75 3.51 -1.10
N GLY A 129 -13.78 2.66 -2.11
CA GLY A 129 -15.03 2.22 -2.70
C GLY A 129 -15.73 3.24 -3.59
N GLY A 130 -14.99 4.22 -4.10
CA GLY A 130 -15.55 5.16 -5.08
C GLY A 130 -15.46 6.63 -4.69
N ASP A 131 -15.04 6.93 -3.48
CA ASP A 131 -14.76 8.32 -3.10
C ASP A 131 -13.53 8.83 -3.84
N ALA A 132 -13.55 10.10 -4.24
CA ALA A 132 -12.45 10.67 -5.01
C ALA A 132 -11.87 11.89 -4.32
N CYS A 133 -10.52 11.97 -4.32
CA CYS A 133 -9.78 13.15 -3.91
C CYS A 133 -9.21 13.80 -5.16
N ARG A 134 -9.17 15.13 -5.17
CA ARG A 134 -8.65 15.90 -6.30
C ARG A 134 -7.51 16.78 -5.88
N ALA A 135 -6.61 17.06 -6.82
CA ALA A 135 -5.56 18.06 -6.61
C ALA A 135 -6.19 19.43 -6.34
N LEU A 136 -5.64 20.10 -5.39
CA LEU A 136 -6.07 21.46 -5.04
C LEU A 136 -5.37 22.51 -5.91
#